data_5f4f54379240bce4e99bdc3a76095080
#
_entry.id   5f4f54379240bce4e99bdc3a76095080
#
_cell.length_a   1.000
_cell.length_b   1.000
_cell.length_c   1.000
_cell.angle_alpha   90.00
_cell.angle_beta   90.00
_cell.angle_gamma   90.00
#
_symmetry.space_group_name_H-M   'P 1'
#
loop_
_entity.id
_entity.type
_entity.pdbx_description
1 polymer ?
#
loop_
_entity_poly.entity_id
_entity_poly.type
_entity_poly.pdbx_seq_one_letter_code
_entity_poly.pdbx_strand_id
1 'polypeptide(L)'
;MNLTVTDLTKTFTRADEHIELFHGFSMTLNAGEALTVLGPSGSGKTTLLRMIAGLEQPDEGSILFDGQDLFGMPPEERRAFRLHHIGFADQYARMLPQLTALENVQIPAAGEGKDCSARAKRLLEEFGLGKRTDHFPSELSGGELQRVALARALILEPEFLLLDEPTSALDAARTDSMLELLQQVNRTHGTAILMVTHNTRVLDFFPHSVSL
;
A
#
# COMPACT_ATOMS: atom_id res chain seq x y z
N MET A 1 10.56 -9.32 7.77
CA MET A 1 11.38 -8.95 6.58
C MET A 1 11.72 -7.46 6.63
N ASN A 2 12.91 -7.05 6.17
CA ASN A 2 13.36 -5.65 6.13
C ASN A 2 13.43 -5.17 4.68
N LEU A 3 13.01 -3.92 4.42
CA LEU A 3 13.13 -3.27 3.13
C LEU A 3 14.29 -2.26 3.18
N THR A 4 15.20 -2.34 2.22
CA THR A 4 16.26 -1.37 2.02
C THR A 4 16.19 -0.83 0.59
N VAL A 5 16.11 0.47 0.48
CA VAL A 5 16.13 1.22 -0.79
C VAL A 5 17.40 2.03 -0.81
N THR A 6 18.20 1.90 -1.87
CA THR A 6 19.52 2.54 -1.96
C THR A 6 19.65 3.26 -3.30
N ASP A 7 19.94 4.56 -3.22
CA ASP A 7 20.29 5.45 -4.34
C ASP A 7 19.34 5.37 -5.54
N LEU A 8 18.02 5.24 -5.26
CA LEU A 8 17.01 5.20 -6.32
C LEU A 8 16.97 6.51 -7.10
N THR A 9 17.03 6.36 -8.41
CA THR A 9 16.83 7.43 -9.38
C THR A 9 15.69 7.05 -10.34
N LYS A 10 14.82 8.02 -10.64
CA LYS A 10 13.74 7.83 -11.61
C LYS A 10 13.50 9.09 -12.43
N THR A 11 13.59 8.93 -13.75
CA THR A 11 13.31 9.98 -14.73
C THR A 11 12.22 9.52 -15.70
N PHE A 12 11.32 10.39 -16.06
CA PHE A 12 10.36 10.16 -17.14
C PHE A 12 10.65 11.10 -18.30
N THR A 13 10.60 10.55 -19.49
CA THR A 13 10.66 11.36 -20.71
C THR A 13 9.24 11.53 -21.26
N ARG A 14 8.77 12.76 -21.35
CA ARG A 14 7.48 13.11 -21.96
C ARG A 14 7.70 14.08 -23.11
N ALA A 15 7.48 13.61 -24.34
CA ALA A 15 7.90 14.33 -25.56
C ALA A 15 9.40 14.65 -25.51
N ASP A 16 9.77 15.91 -25.48
CA ASP A 16 11.16 16.39 -25.42
C ASP A 16 11.60 16.83 -24.00
N GLU A 17 10.74 16.63 -22.99
CA GLU A 17 11.01 17.04 -21.61
C GLU A 17 11.45 15.85 -20.76
N HIS A 18 12.61 15.98 -20.09
CA HIS A 18 13.10 15.04 -19.10
C HIS A 18 12.68 15.51 -17.73
N ILE A 19 11.83 14.73 -17.06
CA ILE A 19 11.33 15.00 -15.71
C ILE A 19 12.00 14.03 -14.77
N GLU A 20 13.03 14.49 -14.04
CA GLU A 20 13.62 13.74 -12.93
C GLU A 20 12.69 13.83 -11.72
N LEU A 21 12.14 12.71 -11.27
CA LEU A 21 11.26 12.68 -10.10
C LEU A 21 12.05 12.72 -8.80
N PHE A 22 13.13 11.95 -8.74
CA PHE A 22 14.07 11.96 -7.62
C PHE A 22 15.39 11.32 -8.05
N HIS A 23 16.44 11.69 -7.34
CA HIS A 23 17.81 11.27 -7.58
C HIS A 23 18.48 10.85 -6.26
N GLY A 24 19.00 9.61 -6.22
CA GLY A 24 19.73 9.12 -5.05
C GLY A 24 18.85 8.91 -3.80
N PHE A 25 17.55 8.65 -3.95
CA PHE A 25 16.66 8.45 -2.81
C PHE A 25 16.98 7.13 -2.09
N SER A 26 17.18 7.22 -0.78
CA SER A 26 17.49 6.06 0.06
C SER A 26 16.62 6.04 1.31
N MET A 27 16.17 4.85 1.72
CA MET A 27 15.43 4.63 2.96
C MET A 27 15.54 3.19 3.43
N THR A 28 15.24 2.97 4.70
CA THR A 28 15.06 1.64 5.29
C THR A 28 13.73 1.56 6.02
N LEU A 29 13.09 0.38 5.99
CA LEU A 29 11.90 0.07 6.76
C LEU A 29 12.06 -1.33 7.34
N ASN A 30 12.13 -1.42 8.67
CA ASN A 30 12.28 -2.69 9.35
C ASN A 30 10.94 -3.40 9.55
N ALA A 31 10.99 -4.70 9.83
CA ALA A 31 9.80 -5.50 10.12
C ALA A 31 8.96 -4.86 11.24
N GLY A 32 7.66 -4.71 10.99
CA GLY A 32 6.70 -4.16 11.95
C GLY A 32 6.81 -2.65 12.20
N GLU A 33 7.75 -1.95 11.57
CA GLU A 33 7.84 -0.49 11.64
C GLU A 33 6.83 0.19 10.70
N ALA A 34 6.58 1.47 10.94
CA ALA A 34 5.81 2.33 10.05
C ALA A 34 6.66 3.55 9.66
N LEU A 35 6.71 3.82 8.36
CA LEU A 35 7.44 4.93 7.78
C LEU A 35 6.53 5.73 6.85
N THR A 36 6.56 7.06 7.01
CA THR A 36 5.84 7.99 6.14
C THR A 36 6.81 8.68 5.17
N VAL A 37 6.52 8.63 3.87
CA VAL A 37 7.21 9.44 2.87
C VAL A 37 6.37 10.67 2.56
N LEU A 38 6.89 11.83 2.90
CA LEU A 38 6.24 13.11 2.66
C LEU A 38 6.75 13.74 1.37
N GLY A 39 5.86 14.39 0.63
CA GLY A 39 6.25 15.15 -0.55
C GLY A 39 5.07 15.85 -1.20
N PRO A 40 5.30 16.92 -1.98
CA PRO A 40 4.24 17.61 -2.69
C PRO A 40 3.60 16.73 -3.76
N SER A 41 2.45 17.17 -4.29
CA SER A 41 1.83 16.49 -5.43
C SER A 41 2.79 16.51 -6.62
N GLY A 42 2.94 15.37 -7.30
CA GLY A 42 3.84 15.24 -8.45
C GLY A 42 5.30 14.92 -8.11
N SER A 43 5.70 14.81 -6.84
CA SER A 43 7.08 14.48 -6.45
C SER A 43 7.48 13.01 -6.69
N GLY A 44 6.63 12.19 -7.26
CA GLY A 44 6.97 10.78 -7.55
C GLY A 44 6.59 9.77 -6.47
N LYS A 45 5.82 10.15 -5.43
CA LYS A 45 5.42 9.26 -4.31
C LYS A 45 4.77 7.95 -4.78
N THR A 46 3.77 8.04 -5.64
CA THR A 46 3.12 6.87 -6.23
C THR A 46 4.11 6.01 -7.04
N THR A 47 5.03 6.66 -7.77
CA THR A 47 6.08 5.96 -8.54
C THR A 47 7.03 5.21 -7.60
N LEU A 48 7.43 5.82 -6.48
CA LEU A 48 8.24 5.16 -5.45
C LEU A 48 7.54 3.90 -4.93
N LEU A 49 6.26 3.99 -4.53
CA LEU A 49 5.50 2.82 -4.09
C LEU A 49 5.40 1.73 -5.18
N ARG A 50 5.19 2.13 -6.43
CA ARG A 50 5.12 1.19 -7.56
C ARG A 50 6.46 0.49 -7.81
N MET A 51 7.58 1.17 -7.63
CA MET A 51 8.90 0.54 -7.72
C MET A 51 9.12 -0.43 -6.56
N ILE A 52 8.79 -0.06 -5.33
CA ILE A 52 8.88 -0.94 -4.16
C ILE A 52 7.97 -2.16 -4.31
N ALA A 53 6.81 -2.00 -4.95
CA ALA A 53 5.91 -3.10 -5.29
C ALA A 53 6.40 -3.94 -6.50
N GLY A 54 7.54 -3.62 -7.12
CA GLY A 54 8.04 -4.32 -8.31
C GLY A 54 7.16 -4.17 -9.56
N LEU A 55 6.35 -3.10 -9.61
CA LEU A 55 5.47 -2.75 -10.73
C LEU A 55 6.13 -1.80 -11.73
N GLU A 56 7.14 -1.07 -11.29
CA GLU A 56 7.92 -0.13 -12.09
C GLU A 56 9.40 -0.29 -11.78
N GLN A 57 10.25 -0.33 -12.78
CA GLN A 57 11.69 -0.47 -12.58
C GLN A 57 12.33 0.89 -12.34
N PRO A 58 13.24 1.04 -11.35
CA PRO A 58 14.08 2.22 -11.22
C PRO A 58 15.06 2.33 -12.38
N ASP A 59 15.53 3.55 -12.66
CA ASP A 59 16.58 3.76 -13.66
C ASP A 59 17.96 3.46 -13.06
N GLU A 60 18.16 3.79 -11.76
CA GLU A 60 19.36 3.47 -10.99
C GLU A 60 18.99 3.12 -9.54
N GLY A 61 19.92 2.50 -8.83
CA GLY A 61 19.76 2.09 -7.44
C GLY A 61 19.19 0.68 -7.29
N SER A 62 18.86 0.31 -6.06
CA SER A 62 18.37 -1.04 -5.74
C SER A 62 17.26 -1.03 -4.69
N ILE A 63 16.41 -2.06 -4.74
CA ILE A 63 15.35 -2.33 -3.76
C ILE A 63 15.55 -3.76 -3.25
N LEU A 64 15.94 -3.88 -2.00
CA LEU A 64 16.27 -5.15 -1.38
C LEU A 64 15.25 -5.50 -0.28
N PHE A 65 14.77 -6.73 -0.29
CA PHE A 65 13.99 -7.32 0.79
C PHE A 65 14.84 -8.41 1.46
N ASP A 66 15.23 -8.21 2.73
CA ASP A 66 16.22 -9.05 3.45
C ASP A 66 17.49 -9.33 2.63
N GLY A 67 17.97 -8.33 1.89
CA GLY A 67 19.16 -8.43 1.04
C GLY A 67 18.92 -9.05 -0.34
N GLN A 68 17.73 -9.53 -0.66
CA GLN A 68 17.37 -10.04 -1.98
C GLN A 68 16.88 -8.91 -2.88
N ASP A 69 17.54 -8.71 -4.03
CA ASP A 69 17.18 -7.67 -5.00
C ASP A 69 15.88 -8.03 -5.73
N LEU A 70 14.89 -7.15 -5.58
CA LEU A 70 13.56 -7.31 -6.19
C LEU A 70 13.63 -7.37 -7.73
N PHE A 71 14.50 -6.57 -8.34
CA PHE A 71 14.62 -6.50 -9.80
C PHE A 71 15.64 -7.51 -10.36
N GLY A 72 16.44 -8.14 -9.50
CA GLY A 72 17.21 -9.33 -9.81
C GLY A 72 16.36 -10.60 -9.96
N MET A 73 15.13 -10.61 -9.44
CA MET A 73 14.20 -11.73 -9.57
C MET A 73 13.65 -11.81 -11.01
N PRO A 74 13.47 -13.02 -11.56
CA PRO A 74 12.65 -13.23 -12.76
C PRO A 74 11.24 -12.64 -12.61
N PRO A 75 10.60 -12.19 -13.70
CA PRO A 75 9.30 -11.53 -13.62
C PRO A 75 8.21 -12.32 -12.87
N GLU A 76 8.17 -13.65 -13.05
CA GLU A 76 7.18 -14.51 -12.37
C GLU A 76 7.47 -14.64 -10.87
N GLU A 77 8.74 -14.75 -10.47
CA GLU A 77 9.14 -14.78 -9.07
C GLU A 77 8.83 -13.45 -8.40
N ARG A 78 9.13 -12.32 -9.06
CA ARG A 78 8.79 -10.99 -8.56
C ARG A 78 7.28 -10.79 -8.44
N ARG A 79 6.47 -11.34 -9.37
CA ARG A 79 5.01 -11.34 -9.26
C ARG A 79 4.52 -12.14 -8.05
N ALA A 80 5.06 -13.34 -7.85
CA ALA A 80 4.75 -14.19 -6.71
C ALA A 80 5.18 -13.53 -5.39
N PHE A 81 6.39 -12.97 -5.35
CA PHE A 81 6.89 -12.21 -4.21
C PHE A 81 5.93 -11.07 -3.83
N ARG A 82 5.55 -10.22 -4.79
CA ARG A 82 4.59 -9.14 -4.55
C ARG A 82 3.27 -9.66 -3.99
N LEU A 83 2.73 -10.74 -4.56
CA LEU A 83 1.44 -11.29 -4.14
C LEU A 83 1.45 -11.73 -2.68
N HIS A 84 2.54 -12.36 -2.23
CA HIS A 84 2.61 -12.96 -0.90
C HIS A 84 3.14 -12.00 0.18
N HIS A 85 4.01 -11.05 -0.19
CA HIS A 85 4.73 -10.23 0.79
C HIS A 85 4.26 -8.77 0.84
N ILE A 86 3.54 -8.29 -0.20
CA ILE A 86 3.19 -6.88 -0.33
C ILE A 86 1.68 -6.70 -0.50
N GLY A 87 1.05 -6.07 0.49
CA GLY A 87 -0.28 -5.50 0.36
C GLY A 87 -0.19 -4.09 -0.23
N PHE A 88 -0.99 -3.77 -1.23
CA PHE A 88 -1.01 -2.46 -1.85
C PHE A 88 -2.42 -1.87 -1.83
N ALA A 89 -2.58 -0.68 -1.25
CA ALA A 89 -3.81 0.09 -1.32
C ALA A 89 -3.54 1.44 -2.01
N ASP A 90 -4.11 1.62 -3.19
CA ASP A 90 -3.98 2.84 -3.98
C ASP A 90 -4.97 3.93 -3.53
N GLN A 91 -4.67 5.17 -3.90
CA GLN A 91 -5.46 6.36 -3.56
C GLN A 91 -6.95 6.25 -3.92
N TYR A 92 -7.27 5.57 -5.02
CA TYR A 92 -8.64 5.52 -5.58
C TYR A 92 -9.42 4.27 -5.16
N ALA A 93 -8.88 3.42 -4.28
CA ALA A 93 -9.53 2.20 -3.81
C ALA A 93 -10.22 1.39 -4.93
N ARG A 94 -9.51 1.19 -6.05
CA ARG A 94 -10.06 0.59 -7.29
C ARG A 94 -10.72 -0.77 -7.00
N MET A 95 -12.04 -0.76 -6.92
CA MET A 95 -12.86 -1.95 -6.72
C MET A 95 -13.38 -2.47 -8.06
N LEU A 96 -13.63 -3.77 -8.14
CA LEU A 96 -14.41 -4.34 -9.24
C LEU A 96 -15.89 -4.08 -8.95
N PRO A 97 -16.58 -3.27 -9.78
CA PRO A 97 -17.93 -2.82 -9.46
C PRO A 97 -18.99 -3.92 -9.50
N GLN A 98 -18.67 -5.06 -10.13
CA GLN A 98 -19.54 -6.24 -10.25
C GLN A 98 -19.44 -7.18 -9.05
N LEU A 99 -18.48 -6.96 -8.17
CA LEU A 99 -18.22 -7.78 -6.98
C LEU A 99 -18.66 -7.04 -5.71
N THR A 100 -19.18 -7.77 -4.74
CA THR A 100 -19.48 -7.27 -3.40
C THR A 100 -18.20 -6.85 -2.66
N ALA A 101 -18.32 -6.19 -1.51
CA ALA A 101 -17.19 -5.87 -0.65
C ALA A 101 -16.40 -7.12 -0.26
N LEU A 102 -17.11 -8.20 0.14
CA LEU A 102 -16.49 -9.47 0.50
C LEU A 102 -15.71 -10.09 -0.67
N GLU A 103 -16.31 -10.14 -1.85
CA GLU A 103 -15.68 -10.71 -3.04
C GLU A 103 -14.47 -9.86 -3.50
N ASN A 104 -14.56 -8.53 -3.40
CA ASN A 104 -13.42 -7.65 -3.68
C ASN A 104 -12.23 -7.93 -2.76
N VAL A 105 -12.47 -8.18 -1.46
CA VAL A 105 -11.41 -8.54 -0.52
C VAL A 105 -10.76 -9.86 -0.89
N GLN A 106 -11.49 -10.81 -1.44
CA GLN A 106 -10.99 -12.15 -1.78
C GLN A 106 -10.19 -12.22 -3.08
N ILE A 107 -10.22 -11.18 -3.93
CA ILE A 107 -9.56 -11.18 -5.25
C ILE A 107 -8.10 -11.67 -5.22
N PRO A 108 -7.22 -11.18 -4.31
CA PRO A 108 -5.82 -11.62 -4.32
C PRO A 108 -5.65 -13.11 -4.04
N ALA A 109 -6.56 -13.71 -3.28
CA ALA A 109 -6.54 -15.12 -2.90
C ALA A 109 -7.18 -16.04 -3.96
N ALA A 110 -7.95 -15.50 -4.90
CA ALA A 110 -8.71 -16.30 -5.88
C ALA A 110 -7.80 -17.15 -6.78
N GLY A 111 -6.57 -16.70 -7.07
CA GLY A 111 -5.58 -17.45 -7.86
C GLY A 111 -4.85 -18.54 -7.08
N GLU A 112 -4.95 -18.58 -5.76
CA GLU A 112 -4.22 -19.50 -4.88
C GLU A 112 -5.00 -20.77 -4.56
N GLY A 113 -6.25 -20.86 -4.99
CA GLY A 113 -7.13 -22.01 -4.68
C GLY A 113 -7.47 -22.12 -3.19
N LYS A 114 -7.23 -21.08 -2.40
CA LYS A 114 -7.50 -21.04 -0.95
C LYS A 114 -8.84 -20.37 -0.68
N ASP A 115 -9.68 -21.00 0.15
CA ASP A 115 -10.87 -20.34 0.69
C ASP A 115 -10.48 -19.33 1.78
N CYS A 116 -10.55 -18.06 1.45
CA CYS A 116 -10.30 -16.95 2.35
C CYS A 116 -11.57 -16.28 2.89
N SER A 117 -12.76 -16.87 2.67
CA SER A 117 -14.05 -16.24 3.01
C SER A 117 -14.16 -15.89 4.50
N ALA A 118 -13.76 -16.80 5.38
CA ALA A 118 -13.79 -16.58 6.82
C ALA A 118 -12.84 -15.44 7.25
N ARG A 119 -11.65 -15.36 6.61
CA ARG A 119 -10.70 -14.30 6.88
C ARG A 119 -11.18 -12.94 6.33
N ALA A 120 -11.70 -12.93 5.12
CA ALA A 120 -12.25 -11.72 4.51
C ALA A 120 -13.39 -11.13 5.35
N LYS A 121 -14.29 -11.97 5.88
CA LYS A 121 -15.34 -11.54 6.81
C LYS A 121 -14.76 -10.94 8.08
N ARG A 122 -13.77 -11.58 8.73
CA ARG A 122 -13.11 -11.06 9.93
C ARG A 122 -12.44 -9.70 9.69
N LEU A 123 -11.73 -9.54 8.57
CA LEU A 123 -11.12 -8.25 8.21
C LEU A 123 -12.17 -7.16 8.02
N LEU A 124 -13.27 -7.46 7.33
CA LEU A 124 -14.35 -6.50 7.16
C LEU A 124 -15.02 -6.14 8.49
N GLU A 125 -15.21 -7.11 9.40
CA GLU A 125 -15.72 -6.87 10.75
C GLU A 125 -14.76 -5.99 11.56
N GLU A 126 -13.46 -6.30 11.56
CA GLU A 126 -12.39 -5.54 12.22
C GLU A 126 -12.38 -4.08 11.74
N PHE A 127 -12.64 -3.85 10.46
CA PHE A 127 -12.69 -2.52 9.86
C PHE A 127 -14.07 -1.84 9.94
N GLY A 128 -15.00 -2.39 10.74
CA GLY A 128 -16.34 -1.84 10.97
C GLY A 128 -17.30 -2.01 9.78
N LEU A 129 -17.00 -2.93 8.87
CA LEU A 129 -17.77 -3.20 7.66
C LEU A 129 -18.56 -4.54 7.71
N GLY A 130 -18.72 -5.15 8.90
CA GLY A 130 -19.40 -6.44 9.05
C GLY A 130 -20.84 -6.47 8.51
N LYS A 131 -21.52 -5.31 8.49
CA LYS A 131 -22.87 -5.16 7.90
C LYS A 131 -22.87 -4.76 6.42
N ARG A 132 -21.69 -4.65 5.80
CA ARG A 132 -21.46 -4.20 4.43
C ARG A 132 -20.88 -5.29 3.51
N THR A 133 -20.71 -6.50 4.00
CA THR A 133 -20.08 -7.62 3.27
C THR A 133 -20.68 -7.86 1.89
N ASP A 134 -22.00 -7.76 1.79
CA ASP A 134 -22.75 -8.06 0.56
C ASP A 134 -23.09 -6.81 -0.27
N HIS A 135 -22.60 -5.62 0.14
CA HIS A 135 -22.80 -4.38 -0.60
C HIS A 135 -21.85 -4.29 -1.78
N PHE A 136 -22.35 -3.74 -2.88
CA PHE A 136 -21.52 -3.39 -4.05
C PHE A 136 -20.79 -2.07 -3.83
N PRO A 137 -19.69 -1.80 -4.55
CA PRO A 137 -18.93 -0.56 -4.42
C PRO A 137 -19.77 0.73 -4.57
N SER A 138 -20.80 0.70 -5.42
CA SER A 138 -21.71 1.83 -5.62
C SER A 138 -22.60 2.17 -4.41
N GLU A 139 -22.70 1.25 -3.45
CA GLU A 139 -23.51 1.39 -2.23
C GLU A 139 -22.66 1.81 -1.01
N LEU A 140 -21.34 1.94 -1.21
CA LEU A 140 -20.37 2.26 -0.17
C LEU A 140 -19.91 3.72 -0.27
N SER A 141 -19.74 4.37 0.87
CA SER A 141 -19.08 5.66 0.94
C SER A 141 -17.59 5.57 0.60
N GLY A 142 -16.95 6.69 0.25
CA GLY A 142 -15.51 6.72 -0.05
C GLY A 142 -14.64 6.16 1.08
N GLY A 143 -14.95 6.45 2.34
CA GLY A 143 -14.24 5.89 3.48
C GLY A 143 -14.47 4.38 3.68
N GLU A 144 -15.69 3.88 3.38
CA GLU A 144 -15.96 2.43 3.39
C GLU A 144 -15.19 1.73 2.26
N LEU A 145 -15.12 2.32 1.06
CA LEU A 145 -14.32 1.79 -0.06
C LEU A 145 -12.83 1.70 0.29
N GLN A 146 -12.28 2.72 0.96
CA GLN A 146 -10.88 2.69 1.41
C GLN A 146 -10.63 1.57 2.43
N ARG A 147 -11.57 1.34 3.37
CA ARG A 147 -11.47 0.22 4.31
C ARG A 147 -11.58 -1.14 3.63
N VAL A 148 -12.41 -1.29 2.59
CA VAL A 148 -12.46 -2.50 1.75
C VAL A 148 -11.13 -2.71 1.02
N ALA A 149 -10.52 -1.64 0.47
CA ALA A 149 -9.21 -1.71 -0.19
C ALA A 149 -8.11 -2.14 0.79
N LEU A 150 -8.14 -1.64 2.02
CA LEU A 150 -7.22 -2.03 3.08
C LEU A 150 -7.41 -3.52 3.45
N ALA A 151 -8.66 -3.97 3.64
CA ALA A 151 -8.96 -5.38 3.89
C ALA A 151 -8.45 -6.30 2.76
N ARG A 152 -8.64 -5.88 1.50
CA ARG A 152 -8.12 -6.57 0.32
C ARG A 152 -6.59 -6.65 0.33
N ALA A 153 -5.92 -5.57 0.70
CA ALA A 153 -4.46 -5.55 0.78
C ALA A 153 -3.90 -6.49 1.85
N LEU A 154 -4.67 -6.78 2.90
CA LEU A 154 -4.27 -7.60 4.05
C LEU A 154 -4.72 -9.07 3.97
N ILE A 155 -5.47 -9.47 2.94
CA ILE A 155 -6.09 -10.81 2.88
C ILE A 155 -5.07 -11.95 2.89
N LEU A 156 -3.90 -11.75 2.29
CA LEU A 156 -2.81 -12.73 2.21
C LEU A 156 -1.74 -12.58 3.30
N GLU A 157 -2.01 -11.78 4.36
CA GLU A 157 -1.09 -11.56 5.50
C GLU A 157 0.30 -11.04 5.08
N PRO A 158 0.36 -9.96 4.30
CA PRO A 158 1.62 -9.46 3.80
C PRO A 158 2.51 -8.91 4.92
N GLU A 159 3.84 -9.03 4.79
CA GLU A 159 4.79 -8.40 5.70
C GLU A 159 4.87 -6.88 5.52
N PHE A 160 4.54 -6.37 4.31
CA PHE A 160 4.53 -4.95 4.00
C PHE A 160 3.16 -4.50 3.50
N LEU A 161 2.71 -3.36 4.01
CA LEU A 161 1.53 -2.66 3.53
C LEU A 161 1.96 -1.31 2.95
N LEU A 162 1.79 -1.17 1.64
CA LEU A 162 2.09 0.04 0.89
C LEU A 162 0.80 0.85 0.69
N LEU A 163 0.80 2.11 1.13
CA LEU A 163 -0.38 2.97 1.14
C LEU A 163 -0.12 4.26 0.36
N ASP A 164 -0.87 4.49 -0.71
CA ASP A 164 -0.80 5.69 -1.51
C ASP A 164 -1.91 6.66 -1.12
N GLU A 165 -1.55 7.77 -0.47
CA GLU A 165 -2.46 8.84 -0.04
C GLU A 165 -3.75 8.32 0.67
N PRO A 166 -3.64 7.48 1.72
CA PRO A 166 -4.80 6.76 2.29
C PRO A 166 -5.84 7.66 2.96
N THR A 167 -5.54 8.94 3.14
CA THR A 167 -6.43 9.92 3.80
C THR A 167 -6.83 11.09 2.92
N SER A 168 -6.42 11.12 1.64
CA SER A 168 -6.58 12.29 0.77
C SER A 168 -8.03 12.68 0.46
N ALA A 169 -8.96 11.72 0.51
CA ALA A 169 -10.38 11.92 0.23
C ALA A 169 -11.25 12.03 1.51
N LEU A 170 -10.62 12.15 2.69
CA LEU A 170 -11.30 12.12 3.99
C LEU A 170 -11.28 13.50 4.65
N ASP A 171 -12.36 13.83 5.38
CA ASP A 171 -12.36 14.92 6.32
C ASP A 171 -11.48 14.63 7.55
N ALA A 172 -11.25 15.62 8.41
CA ALA A 172 -10.32 15.48 9.55
C ALA A 172 -10.70 14.33 10.51
N ALA A 173 -11.98 14.16 10.84
CA ALA A 173 -12.43 13.13 11.78
C ALA A 173 -12.28 11.72 11.19
N ARG A 174 -12.57 11.57 9.90
CA ARG A 174 -12.39 10.30 9.18
C ARG A 174 -10.91 10.00 8.94
N THR A 175 -10.08 11.03 8.75
CA THR A 175 -8.62 10.90 8.69
C THR A 175 -8.10 10.27 9.96
N ASP A 176 -8.44 10.82 11.14
CA ASP A 176 -7.99 10.28 12.43
C ASP A 176 -8.43 8.82 12.60
N SER A 177 -9.71 8.52 12.34
CA SER A 177 -10.23 7.16 12.41
C SER A 177 -9.50 6.18 11.47
N MET A 178 -9.07 6.62 10.28
CA MET A 178 -8.28 5.80 9.37
C MET A 178 -6.86 5.58 9.90
N LEU A 179 -6.22 6.62 10.44
CA LEU A 179 -4.88 6.52 11.00
C LEU A 179 -4.84 5.65 12.25
N GLU A 180 -5.85 5.72 13.13
CA GLU A 180 -6.04 4.81 14.26
C GLU A 180 -6.17 3.35 13.79
N LEU A 181 -6.98 3.12 12.76
CA LEU A 181 -7.14 1.80 12.14
C LEU A 181 -5.80 1.26 11.61
N LEU A 182 -5.02 2.08 10.92
CA LEU A 182 -3.70 1.69 10.42
C LEU A 182 -2.71 1.39 11.56
N GLN A 183 -2.75 2.15 12.68
CA GLN A 183 -1.97 1.81 13.88
C GLN A 183 -2.39 0.46 14.48
N GLN A 184 -3.70 0.20 14.52
CA GLN A 184 -4.22 -1.09 14.98
C GLN A 184 -3.72 -2.22 14.07
N VAL A 185 -3.81 -2.08 12.74
CA VAL A 185 -3.28 -3.04 11.76
C VAL A 185 -1.80 -3.32 12.01
N ASN A 186 -0.98 -2.28 12.13
CA ASN A 186 0.46 -2.43 12.40
C ASN A 186 0.73 -3.22 13.67
N ARG A 187 0.03 -2.91 14.78
CA ARG A 187 0.21 -3.59 16.08
C ARG A 187 -0.33 -5.02 16.08
N THR A 188 -1.50 -5.26 15.46
CA THR A 188 -2.18 -6.55 15.54
C THR A 188 -1.60 -7.57 14.58
N HIS A 189 -1.26 -7.13 13.35
CA HIS A 189 -0.75 -8.02 12.31
C HIS A 189 0.78 -8.03 12.22
N GLY A 190 1.47 -7.08 12.88
CA GLY A 190 2.93 -6.95 12.77
C GLY A 190 3.42 -6.54 11.38
N THR A 191 2.51 -6.11 10.51
CA THR A 191 2.80 -5.69 9.13
C THR A 191 3.55 -4.36 9.14
N ALA A 192 4.69 -4.27 8.46
CA ALA A 192 5.38 -3.00 8.26
C ALA A 192 4.58 -2.09 7.33
N ILE A 193 4.45 -0.81 7.65
CA ILE A 193 3.65 0.14 6.88
C ILE A 193 4.57 1.17 6.21
N LEU A 194 4.49 1.27 4.89
CA LEU A 194 5.04 2.38 4.13
C LEU A 194 3.89 3.21 3.56
N MET A 195 3.77 4.43 4.04
CA MET A 195 2.73 5.35 3.61
C MET A 195 3.34 6.54 2.87
N VAL A 196 2.81 6.88 1.72
CA VAL A 196 3.18 8.12 1.04
C VAL A 196 2.01 9.11 1.08
N THR A 197 2.30 10.36 1.43
CA THR A 197 1.26 11.40 1.53
C THR A 197 1.85 12.81 1.51
N HIS A 198 1.01 13.80 1.24
CA HIS A 198 1.31 15.21 1.47
C HIS A 198 0.66 15.75 2.77
N ASN A 199 -0.14 14.92 3.45
CA ASN A 199 -0.86 15.30 4.67
C ASN A 199 0.05 15.12 5.90
N THR A 200 0.53 16.23 6.46
CA THR A 200 1.42 16.22 7.65
C THR A 200 0.73 15.76 8.94
N ARG A 201 -0.63 15.75 9.00
CA ARG A 201 -1.37 15.21 10.16
C ARG A 201 -1.05 13.74 10.45
N VAL A 202 -0.58 13.01 9.45
CA VAL A 202 -0.11 11.62 9.60
C VAL A 202 1.00 11.50 10.64
N LEU A 203 1.84 12.53 10.81
CA LEU A 203 2.97 12.52 11.75
C LEU A 203 2.54 12.49 13.22
N ASP A 204 1.31 12.89 13.54
CA ASP A 204 0.75 12.78 14.90
C ASP A 204 0.55 11.30 15.29
N PHE A 205 0.40 10.41 14.31
CA PHE A 205 0.16 8.97 14.48
C PHE A 205 1.40 8.13 14.12
N PHE A 206 2.17 8.55 13.12
CA PHE A 206 3.34 7.87 12.56
C PHE A 206 4.50 8.86 12.45
N PRO A 207 5.26 9.08 13.54
CA PRO A 207 6.26 10.15 13.62
C PRO A 207 7.52 9.91 12.77
N HIS A 208 7.80 8.66 12.39
CA HIS A 208 8.94 8.34 11.54
C HIS A 208 8.64 8.74 10.09
N SER A 209 9.43 9.66 9.55
CA SER A 209 9.21 10.15 8.19
C SER A 209 10.50 10.48 7.46
N VAL A 210 10.43 10.41 6.14
CA VAL A 210 11.44 10.92 5.20
C VAL A 210 10.76 11.81 4.17
N SER A 211 11.50 12.70 3.55
CA SER A 211 10.98 13.57 2.49
C SER A 211 11.46 13.12 1.12
N LEU A 212 10.57 13.23 0.12
CA LEU A 212 10.85 12.98 -1.28
C LEU A 212 10.88 14.31 -2.05
#